data_3a7e73386045f393762b094757c896bf
#
_entry.id   3a7e73386045f393762b094757c896bf
#
_cell.length_a   1.000
_cell.length_b   1.000
_cell.length_c   1.000
_cell.angle_alpha   90.00
_cell.angle_beta   90.00
_cell.angle_gamma   90.00
#
_symmetry.space_group_name_H-M   'P 1'
#
loop_
_entity.id
_entity.type
_entity.pdbx_description
1 polymer ?
#
loop_
_entity_poly.entity_id
_entity_poly.type
_entity_poly.pdbx_seq_one_letter_code
_entity_poly.pdbx_strand_id
1 'polypeptide(L)'
;MKFQINYKEARDVRKNYPSEEFDIAKQFASRVYGEFGEFTKAIILFGSAAKGKERPHDIDILVILDDVRIQFSEEIVQTYRIITQKIIADTDAKRLHVQSMKFSSFWEYVRAGDPVATNILRYGIALVDTGFFDPLQMLLDQGRIRPTPESISTYFAMAPASLEKADGHMLAANVDLYWAVIN
;
A
#
# COMPACT_ATOMS: atom_id res chain seq x y z
N MET A 1 -21.44 31.38 -22.25
CA MET A 1 -21.38 31.37 -20.79
C MET A 1 -20.04 30.79 -20.38
N LYS A 2 -19.16 31.55 -19.69
CA LYS A 2 -17.88 31.01 -19.19
C LYS A 2 -18.10 30.65 -17.72
N PHE A 3 -18.01 29.37 -17.39
CA PHE A 3 -18.05 28.91 -16.00
C PHE A 3 -16.68 29.12 -15.36
N GLN A 4 -16.67 29.73 -14.18
CA GLN A 4 -15.46 29.81 -13.38
C GLN A 4 -15.39 28.52 -12.54
N ILE A 5 -14.43 27.64 -12.88
CA ILE A 5 -14.22 26.38 -12.19
C ILE A 5 -13.14 26.61 -11.14
N ASN A 6 -13.53 26.49 -9.87
CA ASN A 6 -12.57 26.50 -8.76
C ASN A 6 -12.26 25.05 -8.39
N TYR A 7 -11.04 24.63 -8.66
CA TYR A 7 -10.54 23.32 -8.24
C TYR A 7 -10.22 23.34 -6.74
N LYS A 8 -10.61 22.32 -6.01
CA LYS A 8 -10.11 22.11 -4.65
C LYS A 8 -8.66 21.68 -4.74
N GLU A 9 -7.79 22.32 -3.96
CA GLU A 9 -6.39 21.91 -3.87
C GLU A 9 -6.30 20.52 -3.24
N ALA A 10 -5.54 19.61 -3.88
CA ALA A 10 -5.17 18.34 -3.31
C ALA A 10 -4.25 18.58 -2.09
N ARG A 11 -4.30 17.70 -1.10
CA ARG A 11 -3.39 17.76 0.05
C ARG A 11 -1.95 17.68 -0.42
N ASP A 12 -1.13 18.66 -0.06
CA ASP A 12 0.32 18.59 -0.25
C ASP A 12 0.96 17.74 0.87
N VAL A 13 0.85 16.43 0.75
CA VAL A 13 1.41 15.47 1.72
C VAL A 13 2.92 15.29 1.55
N ARG A 14 3.49 15.78 0.45
CA ARG A 14 4.91 15.60 0.07
C ARG A 14 5.88 16.22 1.05
N LYS A 15 5.48 17.25 1.81
CA LYS A 15 6.33 17.99 2.75
C LYS A 15 6.79 17.15 3.95
N ASN A 16 6.19 16.01 4.19
CA ASN A 16 6.44 15.18 5.38
C ASN A 16 7.38 13.99 5.13
N TYR A 17 7.87 13.81 3.91
CA TYR A 17 8.73 12.68 3.57
C TYR A 17 10.20 13.07 3.56
N PRO A 18 11.09 12.23 4.12
CA PRO A 18 12.51 12.34 3.86
C PRO A 18 12.78 12.24 2.36
N SER A 19 13.63 13.12 1.84
CA SER A 19 13.88 13.23 0.39
C SER A 19 14.45 11.92 -0.19
N GLU A 20 15.30 11.23 0.56
CA GLU A 20 15.97 10.00 0.11
C GLU A 20 14.96 8.84 -0.12
N GLU A 21 14.07 8.57 0.86
CA GLU A 21 13.07 7.51 0.71
C GLU A 21 12.08 7.84 -0.42
N PHE A 22 11.72 9.11 -0.56
CA PHE A 22 10.86 9.54 -1.64
C PHE A 22 11.52 9.36 -3.02
N ASP A 23 12.81 9.65 -3.15
CA ASP A 23 13.54 9.49 -4.40
C ASP A 23 13.68 8.02 -4.78
N ILE A 24 13.95 7.12 -3.82
CA ILE A 24 13.99 5.66 -4.03
C ILE A 24 12.60 5.16 -4.47
N ALA A 25 11.55 5.56 -3.77
CA ALA A 25 10.18 5.18 -4.11
C ALA A 25 9.79 5.65 -5.52
N LYS A 26 10.17 6.89 -5.89
CA LYS A 26 9.93 7.46 -7.21
C LYS A 26 10.70 6.74 -8.31
N GLN A 27 11.97 6.39 -8.05
CA GLN A 27 12.78 5.61 -8.98
C GLN A 27 12.16 4.23 -9.24
N PHE A 28 11.76 3.54 -8.17
CA PHE A 28 11.04 2.27 -8.28
C PHE A 28 9.74 2.42 -9.09
N ALA A 29 8.91 3.40 -8.74
CA ALA A 29 7.62 3.64 -9.40
C ALA A 29 7.78 3.94 -10.90
N SER A 30 8.79 4.74 -11.26
CA SER A 30 9.08 5.06 -12.66
C SER A 30 9.46 3.81 -13.47
N ARG A 31 10.27 2.93 -12.90
CA ARG A 31 10.67 1.66 -13.56
C ARG A 31 9.50 0.71 -13.71
N VAL A 32 8.70 0.52 -12.65
CA VAL A 32 7.51 -0.35 -12.70
C VAL A 32 6.49 0.19 -13.70
N TYR A 33 6.25 1.49 -13.72
CA TYR A 33 5.33 2.10 -14.67
C TYR A 33 5.85 2.03 -16.12
N GLY A 34 7.16 2.13 -16.33
CA GLY A 34 7.78 1.94 -17.63
C GLY A 34 7.55 0.54 -18.21
N GLU A 35 7.58 -0.50 -17.38
CA GLU A 35 7.34 -1.89 -17.80
C GLU A 35 5.85 -2.24 -17.89
N PHE A 36 5.04 -1.74 -16.97
CA PHE A 36 3.67 -2.20 -16.71
C PHE A 36 2.62 -1.08 -16.76
N GLY A 37 2.93 0.06 -17.39
CA GLY A 37 2.04 1.23 -17.40
C GLY A 37 0.64 0.94 -17.92
N GLU A 38 0.50 0.04 -18.91
CA GLU A 38 -0.81 -0.30 -19.49
C GLU A 38 -1.80 -0.89 -18.49
N PHE A 39 -1.31 -1.64 -17.51
CA PHE A 39 -2.15 -2.27 -16.48
C PHE A 39 -1.88 -1.79 -15.05
N THR A 40 -1.11 -0.72 -14.88
CA THR A 40 -0.92 -0.07 -13.59
C THR A 40 -1.91 1.07 -13.40
N LYS A 41 -2.76 0.97 -12.39
CA LYS A 41 -3.72 2.01 -12.02
C LYS A 41 -3.11 3.09 -11.15
N ALA A 42 -2.35 2.69 -10.14
CA ALA A 42 -1.60 3.61 -9.28
C ALA A 42 -0.42 2.90 -8.64
N ILE A 43 0.59 3.70 -8.26
CA ILE A 43 1.68 3.30 -7.39
C ILE A 43 1.71 4.29 -6.24
N ILE A 44 1.53 3.78 -5.02
CA ILE A 44 1.27 4.58 -3.84
C ILE A 44 2.36 4.29 -2.80
N LEU A 45 3.02 5.32 -2.32
CA LEU A 45 3.88 5.28 -1.15
C LEU A 45 3.03 5.44 0.10
N PHE A 46 3.13 4.53 1.06
CA PHE A 46 2.32 4.53 2.28
C PHE A 46 3.14 4.06 3.49
N GLY A 47 2.51 3.83 4.63
CA GLY A 47 3.15 3.27 5.82
C GLY A 47 3.72 4.31 6.79
N SER A 48 4.78 3.94 7.52
CA SER A 48 5.37 4.78 8.57
C SER A 48 6.09 6.01 8.01
N ALA A 49 6.69 5.88 6.85
CA ALA A 49 7.31 6.98 6.11
C ALA A 49 6.29 8.09 5.84
N ALA A 50 5.04 7.72 5.49
CA ALA A 50 3.93 8.65 5.28
C ALA A 50 3.53 9.48 6.50
N LYS A 51 3.92 9.07 7.70
CA LYS A 51 3.54 9.70 8.97
C LYS A 51 4.64 10.60 9.56
N GLY A 52 5.72 10.85 8.84
CA GLY A 52 6.80 11.74 9.29
C GLY A 52 7.58 11.25 10.52
N LYS A 53 7.71 9.94 10.73
CA LYS A 53 8.55 9.38 11.79
C LYS A 53 10.02 9.57 11.47
N GLU A 54 10.80 9.96 12.46
CA GLU A 54 12.21 10.41 12.33
C GLU A 54 13.20 9.39 11.71
N ARG A 55 12.84 8.11 11.58
CA ARG A 55 13.62 7.08 10.89
C ARG A 55 12.72 5.99 10.35
N PRO A 56 12.08 6.15 9.20
CA PRO A 56 11.50 5.02 8.48
C PRO A 56 12.65 4.19 7.91
N HIS A 57 12.75 2.92 8.33
CA HIS A 57 13.69 1.99 7.71
C HIS A 57 13.10 1.35 6.46
N ASP A 58 11.79 1.23 6.41
CA ASP A 58 11.04 0.52 5.37
C ASP A 58 10.26 1.50 4.50
N ILE A 59 10.32 1.28 3.19
CA ILE A 59 9.62 2.05 2.16
C ILE A 59 8.48 1.18 1.65
N ASP A 60 7.28 1.40 2.18
CA ASP A 60 6.10 0.61 1.82
C ASP A 60 5.46 1.17 0.54
N ILE A 61 5.36 0.35 -0.49
CA ILE A 61 4.75 0.70 -1.77
C ILE A 61 3.61 -0.25 -2.09
N LEU A 62 2.46 0.31 -2.48
CA LEU A 62 1.33 -0.43 -3.03
C LEU A 62 1.22 -0.18 -4.53
N VAL A 63 1.27 -1.25 -5.33
CA VAL A 63 0.99 -1.21 -6.76
C VAL A 63 -0.43 -1.71 -7.00
N ILE A 64 -1.28 -0.87 -7.59
CA ILE A 64 -2.67 -1.23 -7.93
C ILE A 64 -2.75 -1.55 -9.40
N LEU A 65 -3.21 -2.77 -9.72
CA LEU A 65 -3.26 -3.33 -11.07
C LEU A 65 -4.71 -3.35 -11.61
N ASP A 66 -4.89 -3.01 -12.89
CA ASP A 66 -6.18 -2.91 -13.57
C ASP A 66 -6.71 -4.29 -13.99
N ASP A 67 -7.35 -4.99 -13.08
CA ASP A 67 -8.03 -6.26 -13.36
C ASP A 67 -9.47 -6.09 -13.89
N VAL A 68 -9.93 -4.87 -14.03
CA VAL A 68 -11.28 -4.59 -14.57
C VAL A 68 -11.26 -4.59 -16.10
N ARG A 69 -10.23 -4.04 -16.71
CA ARG A 69 -10.08 -3.99 -18.15
C ARG A 69 -9.20 -5.11 -18.70
N ILE A 70 -8.34 -5.70 -17.86
CA ILE A 70 -7.31 -6.67 -18.27
C ILE A 70 -7.49 -7.96 -17.49
N GLN A 71 -7.59 -9.05 -18.23
CA GLN A 71 -7.59 -10.39 -17.63
C GLN A 71 -6.14 -10.84 -17.41
N PHE A 72 -5.77 -11.07 -16.16
CA PHE A 72 -4.45 -11.58 -15.79
C PHE A 72 -4.39 -13.09 -16.00
N SER A 73 -3.65 -13.52 -17.01
CA SER A 73 -3.24 -14.93 -17.17
C SER A 73 -2.16 -15.28 -16.14
N GLU A 74 -1.96 -16.56 -15.89
CA GLU A 74 -0.89 -17.04 -15.01
C GLU A 74 0.49 -16.58 -15.51
N GLU A 75 0.71 -16.58 -16.81
CA GLU A 75 1.95 -16.11 -17.45
C GLU A 75 2.20 -14.62 -17.16
N ILE A 76 1.19 -13.76 -17.29
CA ILE A 76 1.29 -12.32 -16.95
C ILE A 76 1.65 -12.13 -15.48
N VAL A 77 0.99 -12.90 -14.59
CA VAL A 77 1.25 -12.80 -13.15
C VAL A 77 2.68 -13.23 -12.82
N GLN A 78 3.18 -14.32 -13.41
CA GLN A 78 4.55 -14.77 -13.18
C GLN A 78 5.58 -13.78 -13.74
N THR A 79 5.36 -13.29 -14.95
CA THR A 79 6.23 -12.28 -15.58
C THR A 79 6.28 -11.01 -14.73
N TYR A 80 5.13 -10.52 -14.28
CA TYR A 80 5.03 -9.37 -13.39
C TYR A 80 5.85 -9.57 -12.10
N ARG A 81 5.72 -10.73 -11.46
CA ARG A 81 6.46 -11.06 -10.23
C ARG A 81 7.97 -11.04 -10.46
N ILE A 82 8.45 -11.69 -11.51
CA ILE A 82 9.87 -11.78 -11.81
C ILE A 82 10.46 -10.39 -12.08
N ILE A 83 9.81 -9.61 -12.93
CA ILE A 83 10.29 -8.27 -13.29
C ILE A 83 10.23 -7.32 -12.08
N THR A 84 9.15 -7.36 -11.30
CA THR A 84 9.02 -6.52 -10.10
C THR A 84 10.10 -6.87 -9.07
N GLN A 85 10.38 -8.15 -8.82
CA GLN A 85 11.46 -8.58 -7.93
C GLN A 85 12.83 -8.11 -8.42
N LYS A 86 13.09 -8.17 -9.72
CA LYS A 86 14.30 -7.62 -10.31
C LYS A 86 14.42 -6.11 -10.08
N ILE A 87 13.34 -5.35 -10.30
CA ILE A 87 13.33 -3.90 -10.07
C ILE A 87 13.61 -3.58 -8.60
N ILE A 88 13.02 -4.33 -7.67
CA ILE A 88 13.27 -4.19 -6.21
C ILE A 88 14.76 -4.42 -5.92
N ALA A 89 15.32 -5.54 -6.41
CA ALA A 89 16.72 -5.89 -6.19
C ALA A 89 17.70 -4.85 -6.74
N ASP A 90 17.38 -4.28 -7.91
CA ASP A 90 18.21 -3.27 -8.58
C ASP A 90 18.04 -1.84 -8.00
N THR A 91 17.00 -1.60 -7.19
CA THR A 91 16.73 -0.27 -6.61
C THR A 91 17.17 -0.21 -5.16
N ASP A 92 16.48 -0.90 -4.26
CA ASP A 92 16.87 -1.06 -2.85
C ASP A 92 16.15 -2.27 -2.24
N ALA A 93 16.80 -3.45 -2.31
CA ALA A 93 16.24 -4.71 -1.84
C ALA A 93 16.03 -4.78 -0.31
N LYS A 94 16.68 -3.90 0.45
CA LYS A 94 16.61 -3.94 1.92
C LYS A 94 15.47 -3.11 2.48
N ARG A 95 15.15 -1.99 1.82
CA ARG A 95 14.17 -1.01 2.33
C ARG A 95 12.83 -1.06 1.58
N LEU A 96 12.80 -1.55 0.34
CA LEU A 96 11.58 -1.59 -0.46
C LEU A 96 10.68 -2.78 -0.08
N HIS A 97 9.53 -2.49 0.49
CA HIS A 97 8.46 -3.43 0.76
C HIS A 97 7.30 -3.19 -0.20
N VAL A 98 7.25 -3.98 -1.25
CA VAL A 98 6.28 -3.80 -2.34
C VAL A 98 5.14 -4.81 -2.22
N GLN A 99 3.93 -4.30 -2.15
CA GLN A 99 2.69 -5.06 -2.20
C GLN A 99 1.96 -4.76 -3.50
N SER A 100 1.27 -5.75 -4.06
CA SER A 100 0.47 -5.58 -5.26
C SER A 100 -0.97 -6.00 -4.97
N MET A 101 -1.92 -5.22 -5.46
CA MET A 101 -3.34 -5.47 -5.27
C MET A 101 -4.10 -5.21 -6.57
N LYS A 102 -5.14 -6.02 -6.82
CA LYS A 102 -6.09 -5.76 -7.89
C LYS A 102 -6.90 -4.52 -7.60
N PHE A 103 -7.23 -3.75 -8.64
CA PHE A 103 -8.06 -2.57 -8.49
C PHE A 103 -9.45 -2.92 -7.95
N SER A 104 -10.06 -4.01 -8.42
CA SER A 104 -11.34 -4.48 -7.90
C SER A 104 -11.30 -4.74 -6.39
N SER A 105 -10.25 -5.38 -5.88
CA SER A 105 -10.06 -5.65 -4.45
C SER A 105 -9.87 -4.35 -3.66
N PHE A 106 -9.02 -3.43 -4.16
CA PHE A 106 -8.83 -2.13 -3.51
C PHE A 106 -10.13 -1.34 -3.42
N TRP A 107 -10.93 -1.35 -4.50
CA TRP A 107 -12.24 -0.71 -4.53
C TRP A 107 -13.20 -1.30 -3.48
N GLU A 108 -13.26 -2.63 -3.33
CA GLU A 108 -14.08 -3.28 -2.31
C GLU A 108 -13.66 -2.87 -0.89
N TYR A 109 -12.36 -2.81 -0.59
CA TYR A 109 -11.86 -2.32 0.69
C TYR A 109 -12.24 -0.86 0.94
N VAL A 110 -12.10 0.00 -0.06
CA VAL A 110 -12.50 1.41 0.05
C VAL A 110 -14.01 1.53 0.29
N ARG A 111 -14.82 0.78 -0.44
CA ARG A 111 -16.28 0.78 -0.32
C ARG A 111 -16.74 0.26 1.05
N ALA A 112 -16.09 -0.75 1.57
CA ALA A 112 -16.36 -1.27 2.91
C ALA A 112 -15.87 -0.34 4.03
N GLY A 113 -15.11 0.70 3.71
CA GLY A 113 -14.47 1.57 4.71
C GLY A 113 -13.43 0.83 5.54
N ASP A 114 -12.70 -0.08 4.89
CA ASP A 114 -11.64 -0.86 5.52
C ASP A 114 -10.58 0.05 6.14
N PRO A 115 -10.14 -0.19 7.40
CA PRO A 115 -9.17 0.64 8.09
C PRO A 115 -7.81 0.76 7.37
N VAL A 116 -7.34 -0.30 6.69
CA VAL A 116 -6.07 -0.27 5.94
C VAL A 116 -6.25 0.60 4.70
N ALA A 117 -7.30 0.38 3.92
CA ALA A 117 -7.57 1.18 2.73
C ALA A 117 -7.81 2.66 3.08
N THR A 118 -8.56 2.95 4.15
CA THR A 118 -8.77 4.34 4.60
C THR A 118 -7.50 4.99 5.11
N ASN A 119 -6.58 4.25 5.73
CA ASN A 119 -5.26 4.77 6.11
C ASN A 119 -4.37 5.02 4.89
N ILE A 120 -4.38 4.13 3.89
CA ILE A 120 -3.67 4.34 2.63
C ILE A 120 -4.19 5.59 1.93
N LEU A 121 -5.51 5.78 1.85
CA LEU A 121 -6.11 6.99 1.28
C LEU A 121 -5.75 8.25 2.10
N ARG A 122 -5.69 8.16 3.42
CA ARG A 122 -5.44 9.32 4.31
C ARG A 122 -4.01 9.81 4.25
N TYR A 123 -3.05 8.91 4.18
CA TYR A 123 -1.64 9.21 4.34
C TYR A 123 -0.80 8.87 3.12
N GLY A 124 -1.32 8.07 2.18
CA GLY A 124 -0.60 7.65 1.00
C GLY A 124 -0.33 8.78 0.03
N ILE A 125 0.81 8.70 -0.66
CA ILE A 125 1.17 9.58 -1.76
C ILE A 125 1.16 8.80 -3.05
N ALA A 126 0.37 9.21 -4.01
CA ALA A 126 0.44 8.66 -5.36
C ALA A 126 1.74 9.10 -6.04
N LEU A 127 2.63 8.14 -6.30
CA LEU A 127 3.80 8.33 -7.15
C LEU A 127 3.41 8.26 -8.62
N VAL A 128 2.43 7.42 -8.92
CA VAL A 128 1.73 7.30 -10.20
C VAL A 128 0.23 7.19 -9.90
N ASP A 129 -0.59 7.98 -10.59
CA ASP A 129 -2.06 7.90 -10.53
C ASP A 129 -2.66 8.08 -11.92
N THR A 130 -3.51 7.15 -12.33
CA THR A 130 -4.26 7.24 -13.60
C THR A 130 -5.61 7.94 -13.42
N GLY A 131 -5.78 8.69 -12.33
CA GLY A 131 -6.94 9.56 -12.09
C GLY A 131 -8.03 8.93 -11.21
N PHE A 132 -7.69 7.95 -10.35
CA PHE A 132 -8.67 7.40 -9.42
C PHE A 132 -8.29 7.58 -7.94
N PHE A 133 -7.02 7.65 -7.61
CA PHE A 133 -6.56 7.69 -6.22
C PHE A 133 -6.82 9.06 -5.57
N ASP A 134 -6.41 10.14 -6.23
CA ASP A 134 -6.65 11.49 -5.75
C ASP A 134 -8.15 11.80 -5.55
N PRO A 135 -9.08 11.46 -6.47
CA PRO A 135 -10.51 11.59 -6.22
C PRO A 135 -11.01 10.83 -4.99
N LEU A 136 -10.49 9.62 -4.71
CA LEU A 136 -10.86 8.85 -3.52
C LEU A 136 -10.36 9.51 -2.24
N GLN A 137 -9.15 10.10 -2.25
CA GLN A 137 -8.66 10.89 -1.12
C GLN A 137 -9.59 12.08 -0.84
N MET A 138 -10.03 12.79 -1.88
CA MET A 138 -10.98 13.89 -1.73
C MET A 138 -12.34 13.43 -1.17
N LEU A 139 -12.83 12.25 -1.58
CA LEU A 139 -14.06 11.66 -1.03
C LEU A 139 -13.91 11.28 0.45
N LEU A 140 -12.74 10.75 0.85
CA LEU A 140 -12.42 10.49 2.25
C LEU A 140 -12.44 11.79 3.08
N ASP A 141 -11.81 12.85 2.58
CA ASP A 141 -11.76 14.16 3.24
C ASP A 141 -13.15 14.81 3.40
N GLN A 142 -14.03 14.56 2.44
CA GLN A 142 -15.43 14.99 2.51
C GLN A 142 -16.29 14.12 3.44
N GLY A 143 -15.72 13.06 4.04
CA GLY A 143 -16.45 12.11 4.88
C GLY A 143 -17.43 11.23 4.11
N ARG A 144 -17.23 11.05 2.81
CA ARG A 144 -18.04 10.16 1.96
C ARG A 144 -17.55 8.70 2.05
N ILE A 145 -16.28 8.50 2.34
CA ILE A 145 -15.71 7.18 2.67
C ILE A 145 -15.56 7.16 4.18
N ARG A 146 -16.17 6.17 4.84
CA ARG A 146 -16.18 6.02 6.30
C ARG A 146 -16.02 4.57 6.67
N PRO A 147 -15.33 4.24 7.79
CA PRO A 147 -15.38 2.90 8.34
C PRO A 147 -16.82 2.48 8.61
N THR A 148 -17.19 1.28 8.19
CA THR A 148 -18.49 0.69 8.49
C THR A 148 -18.44 -0.04 9.83
N PRO A 149 -19.57 -0.18 10.56
CA PRO A 149 -19.63 -0.99 11.78
C PRO A 149 -19.13 -2.42 11.55
N GLU A 150 -19.41 -3.00 10.39
CA GLU A 150 -19.00 -4.34 9.99
C GLU A 150 -17.48 -4.43 9.84
N SER A 151 -16.83 -3.44 9.17
CA SER A 151 -15.38 -3.41 9.03
C SER A 151 -14.69 -3.26 10.38
N ILE A 152 -15.20 -2.40 11.25
CA ILE A 152 -14.68 -2.21 12.61
C ILE A 152 -14.82 -3.52 13.41
N SER A 153 -15.98 -4.16 13.36
CA SER A 153 -16.24 -5.42 14.04
C SER A 153 -15.32 -6.54 13.57
N THR A 154 -15.08 -6.63 12.26
CA THR A 154 -14.16 -7.62 11.67
C THR A 154 -12.74 -7.45 12.24
N TYR A 155 -12.21 -6.23 12.25
CA TYR A 155 -10.88 -5.98 12.80
C TYR A 155 -10.82 -6.20 14.31
N PHE A 156 -11.87 -5.84 15.02
CA PHE A 156 -11.96 -6.10 16.45
C PHE A 156 -11.94 -7.60 16.76
N ALA A 157 -12.65 -8.41 15.96
CA ALA A 157 -12.67 -9.86 16.10
C ALA A 157 -11.32 -10.53 15.74
N MET A 158 -10.48 -9.89 14.92
CA MET A 158 -9.14 -10.42 14.60
C MET A 158 -8.12 -10.25 15.72
N ALA A 159 -8.33 -9.31 16.65
CA ALA A 159 -7.38 -9.02 17.72
C ALA A 159 -7.14 -10.22 18.66
N PRO A 160 -8.16 -10.93 19.18
CA PRO A 160 -7.97 -12.13 19.98
C PRO A 160 -7.19 -13.22 19.27
N ALA A 161 -7.53 -13.49 18.00
CA ALA A 161 -6.84 -14.49 17.17
C ALA A 161 -5.35 -14.13 16.92
N SER A 162 -5.04 -12.85 16.81
CA SER A 162 -3.66 -12.38 16.68
C SER A 162 -2.88 -12.53 17.97
N LEU A 163 -3.50 -12.30 19.14
CA LEU A 163 -2.90 -12.54 20.44
C LEU A 163 -2.62 -14.02 20.67
N GLU A 164 -3.57 -14.90 20.35
CA GLU A 164 -3.38 -16.36 20.47
C GLU A 164 -2.22 -16.86 19.60
N LYS A 165 -2.10 -16.32 18.36
CA LYS A 165 -0.95 -16.63 17.50
C LYS A 165 0.38 -16.14 18.10
N ALA A 166 0.40 -14.92 18.68
CA ALA A 166 1.58 -14.39 19.32
C ALA A 166 2.04 -15.26 20.49
N ASP A 167 1.11 -15.72 21.32
CA ASP A 167 1.39 -16.64 22.43
C ASP A 167 1.96 -17.98 21.93
N GLY A 168 1.40 -18.52 20.82
CA GLY A 168 1.92 -19.70 20.17
C GLY A 168 3.35 -19.54 19.64
N HIS A 169 3.68 -18.39 19.05
CA HIS A 169 5.04 -18.08 18.60
C HIS A 169 6.03 -17.91 19.76
N MET A 170 5.60 -17.31 20.88
CA MET A 170 6.42 -17.21 22.09
C MET A 170 6.71 -18.58 22.67
N LEU A 171 5.73 -19.47 22.71
CA LEU A 171 5.93 -20.84 23.17
C LEU A 171 6.91 -21.60 22.27
N ALA A 172 6.75 -21.52 20.96
CA ALA A 172 7.66 -22.15 20.00
C ALA A 172 9.09 -21.62 20.17
N ALA A 173 9.28 -20.31 20.29
CA ALA A 173 10.59 -19.72 20.51
C ALA A 173 11.24 -20.20 21.84
N ASN A 174 10.47 -20.35 22.90
CA ASN A 174 10.96 -20.89 24.16
C ASN A 174 11.39 -22.35 24.06
N VAL A 175 10.65 -23.17 23.29
CA VAL A 175 11.02 -24.57 23.00
C VAL A 175 12.32 -24.63 22.21
N ASP A 176 12.46 -23.80 21.17
CA ASP A 176 13.69 -23.74 20.36
C ASP A 176 14.91 -23.32 21.19
N LEU A 177 14.76 -22.31 22.07
CA LEU A 177 15.80 -21.91 23.01
C LEU A 177 16.18 -23.03 23.97
N TYR A 178 15.22 -23.76 24.50
CA TYR A 178 15.46 -24.91 25.37
C TYR A 178 16.32 -25.96 24.66
N TRP A 179 15.98 -26.35 23.43
CA TRP A 179 16.75 -27.29 22.65
C TRP A 179 18.15 -26.80 22.27
N ALA A 180 18.29 -25.49 22.02
CA ALA A 180 19.59 -24.89 21.72
C ALA A 180 20.56 -24.91 22.93
N VAL A 181 20.03 -24.94 24.16
CA VAL A 181 20.85 -24.98 25.38
C VAL A 181 21.22 -26.40 25.79
N ILE A 182 20.39 -27.40 25.44
CA ILE A 182 20.61 -28.80 25.86
C ILE A 182 21.50 -29.57 24.88
N ASN A 183 21.56 -29.18 23.61
CA ASN A 183 22.41 -29.78 22.58
C ASN A 183 23.73 -29.05 22.45
#